data_d57d9ad8558faefca0cc72dafc7015c1
#
_entry.id   d57d9ad8558faefca0cc72dafc7015c1
#
_cell.length_a   1.000
_cell.length_b   1.000
_cell.length_c   1.000
_cell.angle_alpha   90.00
_cell.angle_beta   90.00
_cell.angle_gamma   90.00
#
_symmetry.space_group_name_H-M   'P 1'
#
loop_
_entity.id
_entity.type
_entity.pdbx_description
1 polymer ?
#
loop_
_entity_poly.entity_id
_entity_poly.type
_entity_poly.pdbx_seq_one_letter_code
_entity_poly.pdbx_strand_id
1 'polypeptide(L)'
;MKRFPALYLLTIFLLLPAFPILAQSDKQVNSHSFTYQYLTTKEGLSNQRVFSILEDKKGFIWISTRSGVDCFNGRTVKNYSLFGEDIIVDGAGRMIYLTKDSHETLWAYTSAGKVLKYDPISDAFTLEIDVAELTEKGIFWTTMKLNG
;
A
#
# COMPACT_ATOMS: atom_id res chain seq x y z
N MET A 1 -11.09 -45.92 -74.80
CA MET A 1 -11.45 -45.11 -73.62
C MET A 1 -11.72 -46.06 -72.45
N LYS A 2 -10.78 -46.18 -71.50
CA LYS A 2 -10.92 -47.06 -70.30
C LYS A 2 -11.77 -46.29 -69.26
N ARG A 3 -12.97 -46.80 -69.00
CA ARG A 3 -13.84 -46.26 -67.97
C ARG A 3 -13.30 -46.71 -66.60
N PHE A 4 -12.80 -45.81 -65.78
CA PHE A 4 -12.47 -46.10 -64.37
C PHE A 4 -13.77 -46.31 -63.63
N PRO A 5 -13.98 -47.43 -62.94
CA PRO A 5 -15.24 -47.66 -62.26
C PRO A 5 -15.36 -46.69 -61.06
N ALA A 6 -16.56 -46.13 -60.92
CA ALA A 6 -16.92 -45.17 -59.87
C ALA A 6 -16.58 -45.66 -58.43
N LEU A 7 -16.36 -46.95 -58.31
CA LEU A 7 -15.97 -47.59 -57.04
C LEU A 7 -14.60 -47.17 -56.52
N TYR A 8 -13.67 -46.78 -57.42
CA TYR A 8 -12.32 -46.29 -57.02
C TYR A 8 -12.35 -44.88 -56.47
N LEU A 9 -13.30 -44.06 -56.86
CA LEU A 9 -13.44 -42.72 -56.35
C LEU A 9 -14.01 -42.75 -54.91
N LEU A 10 -14.86 -43.70 -54.59
CA LEU A 10 -15.44 -43.88 -53.28
C LEU A 10 -14.40 -44.35 -52.24
N THR A 11 -13.47 -45.19 -52.65
CA THR A 11 -12.41 -45.70 -51.75
C THR A 11 -11.34 -44.66 -51.43
N ILE A 12 -11.06 -43.76 -52.37
CA ILE A 12 -10.13 -42.63 -52.13
C ILE A 12 -10.72 -41.60 -51.12
N PHE A 13 -12.03 -41.42 -51.09
CA PHE A 13 -12.68 -40.55 -50.16
C PHE A 13 -12.68 -41.11 -48.72
N LEU A 14 -12.64 -42.44 -48.57
CA LEU A 14 -12.61 -43.10 -47.27
C LEU A 14 -11.19 -43.17 -46.64
N LEU A 15 -10.15 -42.85 -47.43
CA LEU A 15 -8.73 -42.88 -47.01
C LEU A 15 -8.16 -41.49 -46.71
N LEU A 16 -9.00 -40.43 -46.68
CA LEU A 16 -8.57 -39.15 -46.18
C LEU A 16 -8.27 -39.31 -44.69
N PRO A 17 -7.00 -39.12 -44.29
CA PRO A 17 -6.69 -39.15 -42.86
C PRO A 17 -7.50 -38.02 -42.22
N ALA A 18 -8.26 -38.40 -41.17
CA ALA A 18 -8.86 -37.42 -40.29
C ALA A 18 -7.73 -36.52 -39.76
N PHE A 19 -7.56 -35.35 -40.36
CA PHE A 19 -6.68 -34.35 -39.77
C PHE A 19 -7.18 -34.11 -38.34
N PRO A 20 -6.36 -34.38 -37.33
CA PRO A 20 -6.75 -33.96 -36.00
C PRO A 20 -6.90 -32.45 -36.07
N ILE A 21 -8.10 -31.98 -35.84
CA ILE A 21 -8.35 -30.58 -35.50
C ILE A 21 -7.51 -30.36 -34.25
N LEU A 22 -6.32 -29.76 -34.43
CA LEU A 22 -5.55 -29.23 -33.32
C LEU A 22 -6.48 -28.26 -32.62
N ALA A 23 -7.12 -28.78 -31.56
CA ALA A 23 -7.83 -27.94 -30.64
C ALA A 23 -6.82 -26.85 -30.22
N GLN A 24 -7.04 -25.62 -30.69
CA GLN A 24 -6.36 -24.45 -30.17
C GLN A 24 -6.64 -24.49 -28.69
N SER A 25 -5.63 -24.87 -27.93
CA SER A 25 -5.63 -24.64 -26.50
C SER A 25 -5.83 -23.15 -26.34
N ASP A 26 -7.05 -22.76 -26.00
CA ASP A 26 -7.32 -21.40 -25.54
C ASP A 26 -6.34 -21.17 -24.38
N LYS A 27 -5.34 -20.37 -24.66
CA LYS A 27 -4.47 -19.83 -23.64
C LYS A 27 -5.42 -19.11 -22.68
N GLN A 28 -5.75 -19.80 -21.60
CA GLN A 28 -6.54 -19.20 -20.53
C GLN A 28 -5.75 -18.00 -20.07
N VAL A 29 -6.13 -16.84 -20.59
CA VAL A 29 -5.66 -15.56 -20.08
C VAL A 29 -6.19 -15.54 -18.66
N ASN A 30 -5.30 -15.79 -17.70
CA ASN A 30 -5.60 -15.57 -16.31
C ASN A 30 -5.97 -14.10 -16.17
N SER A 31 -7.24 -13.79 -16.35
CA SER A 31 -7.78 -12.49 -16.02
C SER A 31 -7.73 -12.39 -14.50
N HIS A 32 -6.64 -11.82 -13.99
CA HIS A 32 -6.60 -11.41 -12.61
C HIS A 32 -7.72 -10.38 -12.43
N SER A 33 -8.84 -10.82 -11.87
CA SER A 33 -9.89 -9.88 -11.49
C SER A 33 -9.38 -9.10 -10.27
N PHE A 34 -9.04 -7.85 -10.48
CA PHE A 34 -8.71 -6.94 -9.38
C PHE A 34 -10.02 -6.52 -8.71
N THR A 35 -10.09 -6.74 -7.41
CA THR A 35 -11.17 -6.19 -6.59
C THR A 35 -10.67 -4.89 -5.97
N TYR A 36 -11.37 -3.81 -6.20
CA TYR A 36 -11.08 -2.51 -5.62
C TYR A 36 -11.94 -2.31 -4.37
N GLN A 37 -11.31 -1.87 -3.29
CA GLN A 37 -11.99 -1.45 -2.09
C GLN A 37 -11.70 0.02 -1.85
N TYR A 38 -12.74 0.79 -1.59
CA TYR A 38 -12.59 2.20 -1.22
C TYR A 38 -12.51 2.28 0.30
N LEU A 39 -11.53 3.03 0.79
CA LEU A 39 -11.40 3.33 2.20
C LEU A 39 -11.66 4.83 2.38
N THR A 40 -12.81 5.17 2.92
CA THR A 40 -13.25 6.54 3.16
C THR A 40 -13.59 6.73 4.64
N THR A 41 -14.05 7.91 5.00
CA THR A 41 -14.53 8.16 6.37
C THR A 41 -15.75 7.32 6.76
N LYS A 42 -16.49 6.77 5.79
CA LYS A 42 -17.59 5.83 6.04
C LYS A 42 -17.07 4.47 6.50
N GLU A 43 -15.91 4.06 5.99
CA GLU A 43 -15.24 2.82 6.37
C GLU A 43 -14.31 2.98 7.59
N GLY A 44 -14.27 4.18 8.17
CA GLY A 44 -13.57 4.46 9.43
C GLY A 44 -12.29 5.28 9.31
N LEU A 45 -11.93 5.77 8.12
CA LEU A 45 -10.80 6.68 7.98
C LEU A 45 -11.05 7.98 8.76
N SER A 46 -10.07 8.44 9.52
CA SER A 46 -10.24 9.62 10.39
C SER A 46 -10.42 10.93 9.61
N ASN A 47 -9.86 11.02 8.40
CA ASN A 47 -10.01 12.18 7.52
C ASN A 47 -9.77 11.78 6.05
N GLN A 48 -10.45 12.47 5.13
CA GLN A 48 -10.28 12.24 3.68
C GLN A 48 -8.95 12.79 3.13
N ARG A 49 -8.31 13.73 3.84
CA ARG A 49 -7.02 14.26 3.40
C ARG A 49 -5.89 13.38 3.90
N VAL A 50 -5.37 12.58 3.00
CA VAL A 50 -4.25 11.67 3.23
C VAL A 50 -2.93 12.35 2.83
N PHE A 51 -1.88 12.17 3.61
CA PHE A 51 -0.54 12.69 3.35
C PHE A 51 0.48 11.63 3.00
N SER A 52 0.43 10.46 3.67
CA SER A 52 1.29 9.34 3.35
C SER A 52 0.60 8.01 3.64
N ILE A 53 1.07 6.96 2.97
CA ILE A 53 0.60 5.59 3.13
C ILE A 53 1.84 4.70 3.13
N LEU A 54 1.88 3.74 4.04
CA LEU A 54 2.90 2.70 4.04
C LEU A 54 2.33 1.37 4.59
N GLU A 55 2.94 0.27 4.18
CA GLU A 55 2.62 -1.08 4.66
C GLU A 55 3.70 -1.54 5.66
N ASP A 56 3.27 -2.18 6.75
CA ASP A 56 4.18 -2.78 7.72
C ASP A 56 4.43 -4.28 7.41
N LYS A 57 5.32 -4.93 8.19
CA LYS A 57 5.66 -6.36 8.03
C LYS A 57 4.47 -7.32 8.21
N LYS A 58 3.41 -6.87 8.89
CA LYS A 58 2.21 -7.66 9.15
C LYS A 58 1.17 -7.51 8.04
N GLY A 59 1.47 -6.66 7.03
CA GLY A 59 0.53 -6.31 5.96
C GLY A 59 -0.51 -5.29 6.38
N PHE A 60 -0.33 -4.59 7.51
CA PHE A 60 -1.21 -3.49 7.90
C PHE A 60 -0.85 -2.24 7.12
N ILE A 61 -1.87 -1.52 6.67
CA ILE A 61 -1.70 -0.27 5.94
C ILE A 61 -1.86 0.89 6.91
N TRP A 62 -0.78 1.62 7.09
CA TRP A 62 -0.73 2.83 7.90
C TRP A 62 -0.95 4.04 7.02
N ILE A 63 -1.87 4.90 7.41
CA ILE A 63 -2.35 6.03 6.62
C ILE A 63 -2.29 7.27 7.50
N SER A 64 -1.46 8.22 7.13
CA SER A 64 -1.50 9.52 7.81
C SER A 64 -2.53 10.43 7.18
N THR A 65 -3.30 11.06 8.01
CA THR A 65 -4.36 11.98 7.62
C THR A 65 -4.23 13.31 8.36
N ARG A 66 -5.08 14.26 8.00
CA ARG A 66 -5.16 15.53 8.74
C ARG A 66 -5.61 15.37 10.19
N SER A 67 -6.26 14.27 10.55
CA SER A 67 -6.81 14.02 11.90
C SER A 67 -5.96 13.08 12.75
N GLY A 68 -4.85 12.56 12.22
CA GLY A 68 -3.99 11.60 12.91
C GLY A 68 -3.46 10.53 12.00
N VAL A 69 -3.16 9.38 12.56
CA VAL A 69 -2.72 8.19 11.84
C VAL A 69 -3.77 7.10 11.98
N ASP A 70 -4.10 6.48 10.87
CA ASP A 70 -5.04 5.36 10.78
C ASP A 70 -4.28 4.08 10.43
N CYS A 71 -4.66 2.97 11.05
CA CYS A 71 -4.12 1.65 10.74
C CYS A 71 -5.25 0.75 10.23
N PHE A 72 -5.15 0.32 8.99
CA PHE A 72 -6.08 -0.60 8.36
C PHE A 72 -5.49 -2.01 8.32
N ASN A 73 -6.21 -2.97 8.90
CA ASN A 73 -5.77 -4.37 9.00
C ASN A 73 -6.39 -5.28 7.93
N GLY A 74 -6.94 -4.71 6.85
CA GLY A 74 -7.67 -5.43 5.82
C GLY A 74 -9.18 -5.55 6.08
N ARG A 75 -9.65 -5.22 7.30
CA ARG A 75 -11.08 -5.32 7.68
C ARG A 75 -11.59 -4.07 8.39
N THR A 76 -10.83 -3.56 9.34
CA THR A 76 -11.22 -2.41 10.18
C THR A 76 -10.12 -1.38 10.22
N VAL A 77 -10.50 -0.13 10.48
CA VAL A 77 -9.59 0.98 10.71
C VAL A 77 -9.51 1.28 12.18
N LYS A 78 -8.29 1.36 12.72
CA LYS A 78 -8.01 1.89 14.04
C LYS A 78 -7.39 3.27 13.89
N ASN A 79 -7.92 4.25 14.63
CA ASN A 79 -7.47 5.63 14.57
C ASN A 79 -6.54 5.93 15.76
N TYR A 80 -5.42 6.59 15.48
CA TYR A 80 -4.49 7.11 16.47
C TYR A 80 -4.48 8.63 16.37
N SER A 81 -5.03 9.29 17.39
CA SER A 81 -4.91 10.74 17.48
C SER A 81 -3.49 11.09 17.93
N LEU A 82 -2.81 11.89 17.14
CA LEU A 82 -1.51 12.48 17.52
C LEU A 82 -1.69 13.86 18.15
N PHE A 83 -2.92 14.23 18.48
CA PHE A 83 -3.31 15.52 19.02
C PHE A 83 -3.83 15.33 20.46
N GLY A 84 -2.91 15.21 21.41
CA GLY A 84 -3.19 15.24 22.84
C GLY A 84 -2.72 16.55 23.46
N GLU A 85 -2.95 16.74 24.76
CA GLU A 85 -2.46 17.92 25.49
C GLU A 85 -0.94 18.06 25.41
N ASP A 86 -0.22 16.92 25.29
CA ASP A 86 1.24 16.86 25.20
C ASP A 86 1.78 16.90 23.75
N ILE A 87 0.90 16.73 22.75
CA ILE A 87 1.26 16.71 21.32
C ILE A 87 0.42 17.77 20.60
N ILE A 88 0.51 19.01 21.03
CA ILE A 88 -0.20 20.12 20.38
C ILE A 88 0.51 20.42 19.06
N VAL A 89 -0.11 20.03 17.95
CA VAL A 89 0.28 20.46 16.62
C VAL A 89 -0.71 21.55 16.20
N ASP A 90 -0.33 22.80 16.37
CA ASP A 90 -1.16 23.94 16.00
C ASP A 90 -1.53 23.94 14.51
N GLY A 91 -2.73 24.36 14.25
CA GLY A 91 -3.50 24.52 13.00
C GLY A 91 -2.81 24.36 11.63
N ALA A 92 -1.66 24.96 11.39
CA ALA A 92 -0.93 24.90 10.12
C ALA A 92 0.00 23.68 10.01
N GLY A 93 0.43 23.11 11.13
CA GLY A 93 1.40 22.02 11.19
C GLY A 93 0.83 20.61 11.14
N ARG A 94 -0.39 20.42 10.62
CA ARG A 94 -1.09 19.14 10.65
C ARG A 94 -0.78 18.21 9.48
N MET A 95 0.31 18.40 8.76
CA MET A 95 0.79 17.41 7.81
C MET A 95 1.63 16.38 8.56
N ILE A 96 1.20 15.15 8.51
CA ILE A 96 1.86 14.02 9.15
C ILE A 96 2.39 13.11 8.06
N TYR A 97 3.65 12.73 8.15
CA TYR A 97 4.29 11.80 7.24
C TYR A 97 4.76 10.57 8.01
N LEU A 98 4.60 9.41 7.41
CA LEU A 98 5.01 8.14 7.97
C LEU A 98 6.28 7.65 7.29
N THR A 99 7.15 7.04 8.06
CA THR A 99 8.34 6.35 7.56
C THR A 99 8.66 5.13 8.42
N LYS A 100 9.55 4.28 7.92
CA LYS A 100 10.11 3.15 8.69
C LYS A 100 11.62 3.25 8.69
N ASP A 101 12.23 2.90 9.81
CA ASP A 101 13.68 2.77 9.90
C ASP A 101 14.15 1.38 9.41
N SER A 102 15.46 1.14 9.46
CA SER A 102 16.07 -0.15 9.08
C SER A 102 15.64 -1.34 9.97
N HIS A 103 15.08 -1.08 11.12
CA HIS A 103 14.52 -2.08 12.04
C HIS A 103 13.01 -2.26 11.86
N GLU A 104 12.45 -1.59 10.83
CA GLU A 104 11.01 -1.56 10.56
C GLU A 104 10.17 -0.88 11.65
N THR A 105 10.78 -0.09 12.50
CA THR A 105 10.05 0.74 13.46
C THR A 105 9.29 1.82 12.72
N LEU A 106 8.02 1.99 13.05
CA LEU A 106 7.17 3.01 12.45
C LEU A 106 7.39 4.35 13.13
N TRP A 107 7.63 5.36 12.34
CA TRP A 107 7.80 6.74 12.77
C TRP A 107 6.79 7.65 12.09
N ALA A 108 6.33 8.65 12.82
CA ALA A 108 5.52 9.73 12.29
C ALA A 108 6.24 11.06 12.55
N TYR A 109 6.32 11.91 11.53
CA TYR A 109 6.86 13.25 11.70
C TYR A 109 5.87 14.28 11.17
N THR A 110 5.82 15.41 11.85
CA THR A 110 4.88 16.48 11.54
C THR A 110 5.58 17.67 10.91
N SER A 111 4.86 18.44 10.11
CA SER A 111 5.39 19.71 9.57
C SER A 111 5.71 20.74 10.67
N ALA A 112 5.27 20.54 11.91
CA ALA A 112 5.64 21.33 13.07
C ALA A 112 6.98 20.91 13.73
N GLY A 113 7.68 19.91 13.16
CA GLY A 113 8.97 19.45 13.68
C GLY A 113 8.88 18.45 14.83
N LYS A 114 7.73 17.82 15.05
CA LYS A 114 7.60 16.75 16.04
C LYS A 114 7.84 15.39 15.38
N VAL A 115 8.64 14.54 16.02
CA VAL A 115 8.92 13.15 15.60
C VAL A 115 8.39 12.22 16.65
N LEU A 116 7.52 11.33 16.23
CA LEU A 116 6.85 10.36 17.10
C LEU A 116 7.23 8.95 16.67
N LYS A 117 7.34 8.08 17.64
CA LYS A 117 7.62 6.66 17.46
C LYS A 117 6.40 5.84 17.85
N TYR A 118 6.04 4.87 17.03
CA TYR A 118 5.01 3.91 17.38
C TYR A 118 5.58 2.82 18.26
N ASP A 119 4.97 2.61 19.43
CA ASP A 119 5.27 1.49 20.31
C ASP A 119 4.17 0.42 20.18
N PRO A 120 4.50 -0.77 19.64
CA PRO A 120 3.53 -1.85 19.47
C PRO A 120 3.08 -2.51 20.78
N ILE A 121 3.79 -2.25 21.92
CA ILE A 121 3.43 -2.82 23.23
C ILE A 121 2.32 -1.98 23.85
N SER A 122 2.51 -0.68 23.91
CA SER A 122 1.48 0.25 24.41
C SER A 122 0.41 0.56 23.36
N ASP A 123 0.67 0.16 22.10
CA ASP A 123 -0.19 0.42 20.96
C ASP A 123 -0.53 1.93 20.79
N ALA A 124 0.53 2.75 20.88
CA ALA A 124 0.43 4.20 20.85
C ALA A 124 1.67 4.83 20.21
N PHE A 125 1.52 6.10 19.79
CA PHE A 125 2.63 6.93 19.39
C PHE A 125 3.14 7.76 20.57
N THR A 126 4.46 7.79 20.76
CA THR A 126 5.15 8.59 21.79
C THR A 126 5.99 9.66 21.11
N LEU A 127 6.02 10.86 21.70
CA LEU A 127 6.90 11.94 21.22
C LEU A 127 8.34 11.62 21.59
N GLU A 128 9.22 11.53 20.59
CA GLU A 128 10.65 11.27 20.79
C GLU A 128 11.49 12.53 20.59
N ILE A 129 11.11 13.38 19.66
CA ILE A 129 11.85 14.60 19.31
C ILE A 129 10.87 15.75 19.08
N ASP A 130 11.13 16.88 19.71
CA ASP A 130 10.55 18.17 19.37
C ASP A 130 11.68 19.09 18.88
N VAL A 131 11.66 19.40 17.58
CA VAL A 131 12.70 20.23 16.94
C VAL A 131 12.72 21.64 17.51
N ALA A 132 11.56 22.19 17.93
CA ALA A 132 11.49 23.50 18.56
C ALA A 132 12.32 23.52 19.86
N GLU A 133 12.15 22.51 20.70
CA GLU A 133 12.90 22.38 21.96
C GLU A 133 14.41 22.21 21.72
N LEU A 134 14.81 21.46 20.69
CA LEU A 134 16.22 21.31 20.32
C LEU A 134 16.83 22.62 19.82
N THR A 135 16.05 23.43 19.10
CA THR A 135 16.48 24.73 18.60
C THR A 135 16.69 25.73 19.73
N GLU A 136 15.79 25.76 20.70
CA GLU A 136 15.93 26.60 21.90
C GLU A 136 17.16 26.23 22.73
N LYS A 137 17.48 24.93 22.82
CA LYS A 137 18.67 24.43 23.49
C LYS A 137 19.97 24.61 22.68
N GLY A 138 19.89 25.12 21.44
CA GLY A 138 21.02 25.32 20.55
C GLY A 138 21.64 24.01 19.97
N ILE A 139 21.04 22.85 20.25
CA ILE A 139 21.56 21.53 19.88
C ILE A 139 21.44 21.31 18.38
N PHE A 140 20.38 21.78 17.75
CA PHE A 140 20.10 21.59 16.34
C PHE A 140 21.17 22.19 15.41
N TRP A 141 21.65 23.38 15.71
CA TRP A 141 22.68 24.07 14.92
C TRP A 141 24.06 23.41 15.00
N THR A 142 24.36 22.79 16.14
CA THR A 142 25.63 22.06 16.33
C THR A 142 25.67 20.80 15.49
N THR A 143 24.59 20.07 15.40
CA THR A 143 24.50 18.81 14.62
C THR A 143 24.59 19.07 13.11
N MET A 144 24.01 20.17 12.62
CA MET A 144 24.12 20.55 11.20
C MET A 144 25.53 20.99 10.79
N LYS A 145 26.31 21.57 11.71
CA LYS A 145 27.71 21.98 11.44
C LYS A 145 28.69 20.81 11.35
N LEU A 146 28.36 19.65 11.96
CA LEU A 146 29.25 18.49 11.97
C LEU A 146 29.14 17.64 10.71
N ASN A 147 28.11 17.81 9.90
CA ASN A 147 27.83 17.04 8.68
C ASN A 147 27.91 17.88 7.38
N GLY A 148 28.49 19.07 7.46
CA GLY A 148 28.69 19.99 6.32
C GLY A 148 30.14 20.05 5.85
#